data_d1430938996f2983a199019ebea91b50
#
_entry.id   d1430938996f2983a199019ebea91b50
#
_cell.length_a   1.000
_cell.length_b   1.000
_cell.length_c   1.000
_cell.angle_alpha   90.00
_cell.angle_beta   90.00
_cell.angle_gamma   90.00
#
_symmetry.space_group_name_H-M   'P 1'
#
loop_
_entity.id
_entity.type
_entity.pdbx_description
1 polymer ?
#
loop_
_entity_poly.entity_id
_entity_poly.type
_entity_poly.pdbx_seq_one_letter_code
_entity_poly.pdbx_strand_id
1 'polypeptide(L)'
;RRQRQMCIRDRPKGTIYGVIGASGAGKSTLIRCVNLLERPTIGEVIVDGKDLTKLSESELIQARRNIAMVFQHFNLLASKTVFENVALPLHLNHTPKAQIEKKVNALLELVGLTERKDVYPSNLSGGQKQRVAIARALASDPQVLLCDEATSALDPATTQSILQLLKDINKRLGLTILLITHEMEVVKRICDRVAVIDKGQLIETGSVSEIFSNPKTELAQKFIQSTFHFELPAEYTAQLSAQSTANSKPIIKFEFTGRSVDAPLLSMASKEFGIDFSILMSQIDYAGGVKFGFVIAEVSGNHDDIAQAKFYLIDNKVKVEVLGYVG
;
A
#
# COMPACT_ATOMS: atom_id res chain seq x y z
N ARG A 1 3.25 -27.14 -12.45
CA ARG A 1 2.85 -25.78 -11.97
C ARG A 1 4.02 -25.24 -11.16
N ARG A 2 4.78 -24.27 -11.72
CA ARG A 2 5.94 -23.66 -11.05
C ARG A 2 5.40 -22.67 -10.01
N GLN A 3 5.34 -23.04 -8.74
CA GLN A 3 5.24 -22.12 -7.64
C GLN A 3 6.57 -21.36 -7.55
N ARG A 4 6.55 -20.06 -7.80
CA ARG A 4 7.71 -19.22 -7.55
C ARG A 4 7.79 -18.97 -6.04
N GLN A 5 8.91 -19.34 -5.44
CA GLN A 5 9.21 -19.09 -4.04
C GLN A 5 9.12 -17.57 -3.77
N MET A 6 8.22 -17.17 -2.89
CA MET A 6 8.22 -15.84 -2.34
C MET A 6 9.24 -15.82 -1.20
N CYS A 7 10.51 -15.58 -1.54
CA CYS A 7 11.58 -15.47 -0.55
C CYS A 7 11.38 -14.23 0.32
N ILE A 8 10.92 -14.42 1.57
CA ILE A 8 10.97 -13.40 2.62
C ILE A 8 12.39 -13.31 3.22
N ARG A 9 13.29 -14.19 2.80
CA ARG A 9 14.60 -14.48 3.42
C ARG A 9 15.63 -13.34 3.39
N ASP A 10 15.56 -12.43 2.42
CA ASP A 10 16.59 -11.38 2.21
C ASP A 10 16.09 -9.97 2.56
N ARG A 11 15.23 -9.85 3.57
CA ARG A 11 14.64 -8.56 3.89
C ARG A 11 15.23 -7.97 5.16
N PRO A 12 15.62 -6.69 5.14
CA PRO A 12 16.07 -6.01 6.33
C PRO A 12 15.01 -6.10 7.43
N LYS A 13 15.40 -6.44 8.65
CA LYS A 13 14.53 -6.32 9.82
C LYS A 13 13.99 -4.89 9.87
N GLY A 14 12.73 -4.73 10.27
CA GLY A 14 12.12 -3.41 10.35
C GLY A 14 11.56 -2.85 9.04
N THR A 15 11.38 -3.68 8.00
CA THR A 15 10.78 -3.26 6.72
C THR A 15 9.27 -3.44 6.74
N ILE A 16 8.53 -2.49 6.15
CA ILE A 16 7.10 -2.64 5.86
C ILE A 16 6.95 -3.15 4.42
N TYR A 17 6.39 -4.34 4.30
CA TYR A 17 6.19 -5.00 3.03
C TYR A 17 4.71 -5.12 2.66
N GLY A 18 4.32 -4.53 1.55
CA GLY A 18 2.98 -4.58 1.01
C GLY A 18 2.77 -5.77 0.07
N VAL A 19 1.63 -6.44 0.15
CA VAL A 19 1.17 -7.39 -0.86
C VAL A 19 -0.14 -6.86 -1.42
N ILE A 20 -0.15 -6.55 -2.71
CA ILE A 20 -1.30 -6.02 -3.41
C ILE A 20 -1.79 -6.99 -4.49
N GLY A 21 -3.08 -6.97 -4.73
CA GLY A 21 -3.73 -7.78 -5.76
C GLY A 21 -5.24 -7.59 -5.72
N ALA A 22 -5.92 -7.98 -6.77
CA ALA A 22 -7.38 -7.94 -6.83
C ALA A 22 -8.03 -8.80 -5.74
N SER A 23 -9.33 -8.60 -5.47
CA SER A 23 -10.08 -9.51 -4.62
C SER A 23 -10.01 -10.93 -5.18
N GLY A 24 -9.80 -11.93 -4.31
CA GLY A 24 -9.62 -13.33 -4.74
C GLY A 24 -8.23 -13.68 -5.30
N ALA A 25 -7.27 -12.75 -5.37
CA ALA A 25 -5.92 -13.03 -5.86
C ALA A 25 -5.09 -13.98 -4.97
N GLY A 26 -5.59 -14.36 -3.78
CA GLY A 26 -4.93 -15.27 -2.84
C GLY A 26 -4.13 -14.58 -1.72
N LYS A 27 -4.32 -13.27 -1.53
CA LYS A 27 -3.60 -12.48 -0.50
C LYS A 27 -3.80 -13.01 0.92
N SER A 28 -5.06 -13.18 1.34
CA SER A 28 -5.39 -13.66 2.69
C SER A 28 -4.95 -15.10 2.93
N THR A 29 -5.01 -15.96 1.91
CA THR A 29 -4.42 -17.31 1.98
C THR A 29 -2.91 -17.24 2.20
N LEU A 30 -2.22 -16.37 1.46
CA LEU A 30 -0.79 -16.18 1.61
C LEU A 30 -0.39 -15.77 3.04
N ILE A 31 -1.06 -14.76 3.62
CA ILE A 31 -0.73 -14.28 4.96
C ILE A 31 -1.02 -15.34 6.03
N ARG A 32 -2.09 -16.13 5.86
CA ARG A 32 -2.42 -17.26 6.75
C ARG A 32 -1.42 -18.42 6.64
N CYS A 33 -0.78 -18.58 5.48
CA CYS A 33 0.33 -19.52 5.35
C CYS A 33 1.57 -19.04 6.11
N VAL A 34 1.83 -17.73 6.23
CA VAL A 34 3.02 -17.20 6.92
C VAL A 34 3.02 -17.57 8.42
N ASN A 35 1.86 -17.63 9.07
CA ASN A 35 1.74 -18.07 10.47
C ASN A 35 1.20 -19.51 10.60
N LEU A 36 1.14 -20.25 9.47
CA LEU A 36 0.59 -21.61 9.38
C LEU A 36 -0.83 -21.78 9.95
N LEU A 37 -1.67 -20.74 9.91
CA LEU A 37 -3.12 -20.92 10.09
C LEU A 37 -3.70 -21.76 8.95
N GLU A 38 -3.09 -21.64 7.75
CA GLU A 38 -3.29 -22.52 6.62
C GLU A 38 -1.94 -23.16 6.26
N ARG A 39 -1.87 -24.50 6.20
CA ARG A 39 -0.63 -25.18 5.80
C ARG A 39 -0.51 -25.20 4.28
N PRO A 40 0.64 -24.76 3.71
CA PRO A 40 0.87 -24.88 2.28
C PRO A 40 0.93 -26.38 1.90
N THR A 41 0.34 -26.73 0.76
CA THR A 41 0.41 -28.11 0.24
C THR A 41 1.83 -28.50 -0.18
N ILE A 42 2.61 -27.52 -0.68
CA ILE A 42 3.98 -27.68 -1.13
C ILE A 42 4.75 -26.42 -0.81
N GLY A 43 6.01 -26.55 -0.40
CA GLY A 43 6.91 -25.44 -0.10
C GLY A 43 7.20 -25.31 1.39
N GLU A 44 7.97 -24.31 1.74
CA GLU A 44 8.46 -24.03 3.08
C GLU A 44 8.01 -22.63 3.51
N VAL A 45 7.81 -22.44 4.81
CA VAL A 45 7.56 -21.15 5.42
C VAL A 45 8.68 -20.86 6.42
N ILE A 46 9.59 -19.98 6.03
CA ILE A 46 10.74 -19.62 6.84
C ILE A 46 10.53 -18.24 7.45
N VAL A 47 10.52 -18.17 8.80
CA VAL A 47 10.44 -16.93 9.56
C VAL A 47 11.58 -16.89 10.56
N ASP A 48 12.37 -15.80 10.56
CA ASP A 48 13.56 -15.63 11.41
C ASP A 48 14.51 -16.85 11.36
N GLY A 49 14.72 -17.39 10.14
CA GLY A 49 15.61 -18.54 9.91
C GLY A 49 15.03 -19.91 10.28
N LYS A 50 13.82 -19.99 10.82
CA LYS A 50 13.14 -21.26 11.20
C LYS A 50 12.11 -21.63 10.16
N ASP A 51 12.16 -22.88 9.68
CA ASP A 51 11.12 -23.43 8.82
C ASP A 51 9.94 -23.90 9.69
N LEU A 52 8.87 -23.11 9.65
CA LEU A 52 7.67 -23.37 10.46
C LEU A 52 6.95 -24.65 10.04
N THR A 53 7.09 -25.09 8.78
CA THR A 53 6.39 -26.27 8.25
C THR A 53 6.90 -27.57 8.87
N LYS A 54 8.12 -27.56 9.41
CA LYS A 54 8.79 -28.72 10.03
C LYS A 54 8.65 -28.78 11.55
N LEU A 55 8.03 -27.73 12.16
CA LEU A 55 7.86 -27.66 13.61
C LEU A 55 6.74 -28.59 14.09
N SER A 56 6.93 -29.16 15.27
CA SER A 56 5.86 -29.78 16.04
C SER A 56 4.82 -28.75 16.48
N GLU A 57 3.63 -29.18 16.90
CA GLU A 57 2.59 -28.24 17.35
C GLU A 57 3.04 -27.38 18.52
N SER A 58 3.75 -27.94 19.49
CA SER A 58 4.27 -27.19 20.64
C SER A 58 5.31 -26.15 20.23
N GLU A 59 6.21 -26.47 19.32
CA GLU A 59 7.19 -25.53 18.77
C GLU A 59 6.53 -24.45 17.91
N LEU A 60 5.49 -24.83 17.15
CA LEU A 60 4.72 -23.89 16.34
C LEU A 60 3.96 -22.87 17.22
N ILE A 61 3.38 -23.30 18.35
CA ILE A 61 2.77 -22.40 19.34
C ILE A 61 3.80 -21.38 19.84
N GLN A 62 5.02 -21.83 20.14
CA GLN A 62 6.10 -20.93 20.58
C GLN A 62 6.54 -19.97 19.44
N ALA A 63 6.68 -20.48 18.22
CA ALA A 63 7.06 -19.66 17.06
C ALA A 63 6.00 -18.58 16.75
N ARG A 64 4.72 -18.92 16.88
CA ARG A 64 3.60 -17.98 16.67
C ARG A 64 3.56 -16.82 17.68
N ARG A 65 4.23 -16.93 18.84
CA ARG A 65 4.36 -15.79 19.77
C ARG A 65 5.17 -14.64 19.15
N ASN A 66 6.08 -14.97 18.24
CA ASN A 66 6.91 -13.98 17.52
C ASN A 66 6.23 -13.45 16.25
N ILE A 67 5.04 -13.97 15.90
CA ILE A 67 4.29 -13.60 14.70
C ILE A 67 2.89 -13.17 15.12
N ALA A 68 2.68 -11.88 15.23
CA ALA A 68 1.36 -11.36 15.56
C ALA A 68 0.53 -11.09 14.31
N MET A 69 -0.78 -11.07 14.45
CA MET A 69 -1.71 -10.81 13.34
C MET A 69 -2.80 -9.83 13.74
N VAL A 70 -3.04 -8.86 12.88
CA VAL A 70 -4.16 -7.93 12.90
C VAL A 70 -5.09 -8.32 11.76
N PHE A 71 -6.35 -8.59 12.09
CA PHE A 71 -7.38 -9.06 11.17
C PHE A 71 -8.24 -7.90 10.67
N GLN A 72 -8.88 -8.10 9.53
CA GLN A 72 -9.82 -7.15 8.92
C GLN A 72 -10.99 -6.78 9.87
N HIS A 73 -11.52 -7.72 10.64
CA HIS A 73 -12.66 -7.55 11.53
C HIS A 73 -12.29 -7.42 13.01
N PHE A 74 -11.15 -6.82 13.35
CA PHE A 74 -10.65 -6.55 14.71
C PHE A 74 -10.56 -7.79 15.62
N ASN A 75 -11.53 -8.70 15.58
CA ASN A 75 -11.64 -9.93 16.38
C ASN A 75 -11.44 -9.69 17.89
N LEU A 76 -12.04 -8.62 18.41
CA LEU A 76 -12.02 -8.30 19.84
C LEU A 76 -13.04 -9.17 20.57
N LEU A 77 -12.71 -9.55 21.80
CA LEU A 77 -13.63 -10.24 22.69
C LEU A 77 -14.64 -9.23 23.25
N ALA A 78 -15.90 -9.34 22.83
CA ALA A 78 -16.96 -8.38 23.17
C ALA A 78 -17.25 -8.33 24.68
N SER A 79 -17.05 -9.45 25.39
CA SER A 79 -17.25 -9.58 26.85
C SER A 79 -16.06 -9.10 27.69
N LYS A 80 -15.01 -8.60 27.05
CA LYS A 80 -13.77 -8.15 27.69
C LYS A 80 -13.54 -6.66 27.44
N THR A 81 -13.03 -5.96 28.45
CA THR A 81 -12.62 -4.56 28.31
C THR A 81 -11.45 -4.39 27.36
N VAL A 82 -11.11 -3.17 27.01
CA VAL A 82 -9.90 -2.82 26.24
C VAL A 82 -8.66 -3.40 26.91
N PHE A 83 -8.50 -3.17 28.22
CA PHE A 83 -7.38 -3.72 29.00
C PHE A 83 -7.29 -5.24 28.90
N GLU A 84 -8.41 -5.92 29.14
CA GLU A 84 -8.46 -7.40 29.12
C GLU A 84 -8.20 -7.97 27.72
N ASN A 85 -8.65 -7.30 26.64
CA ASN A 85 -8.35 -7.69 25.26
C ASN A 85 -6.85 -7.60 24.98
N VAL A 86 -6.17 -6.53 25.41
CA VAL A 86 -4.73 -6.37 25.21
C VAL A 86 -3.94 -7.32 26.12
N ALA A 87 -4.42 -7.60 27.33
CA ALA A 87 -3.80 -8.51 28.28
C ALA A 87 -3.88 -9.99 27.89
N LEU A 88 -4.82 -10.35 27.01
CA LEU A 88 -5.11 -11.75 26.67
C LEU A 88 -3.88 -12.57 26.29
N PRO A 89 -3.00 -12.15 25.36
CA PRO A 89 -1.80 -12.92 24.99
C PRO A 89 -0.84 -13.10 26.17
N LEU A 90 -0.77 -12.14 27.08
CA LEU A 90 0.10 -12.19 28.25
C LEU A 90 -0.43 -13.18 29.30
N HIS A 91 -1.76 -13.26 29.48
CA HIS A 91 -2.39 -14.28 30.32
C HIS A 91 -2.14 -15.69 29.77
N LEU A 92 -2.27 -15.89 28.45
CA LEU A 92 -1.98 -17.16 27.80
C LEU A 92 -0.50 -17.58 27.93
N ASN A 93 0.38 -16.60 28.10
CA ASN A 93 1.82 -16.82 28.35
C ASN A 93 2.17 -16.95 29.82
N HIS A 94 1.18 -17.01 30.74
CA HIS A 94 1.38 -17.07 32.18
C HIS A 94 2.24 -15.95 32.75
N THR A 95 2.17 -14.74 32.13
CA THR A 95 2.92 -13.56 32.59
C THR A 95 2.41 -13.09 33.95
N PRO A 96 3.29 -12.72 34.91
CA PRO A 96 2.88 -12.20 36.21
C PRO A 96 2.01 -10.95 36.10
N LYS A 97 0.97 -10.83 36.97
CA LYS A 97 -0.02 -9.74 36.94
C LYS A 97 0.59 -8.33 36.91
N ALA A 98 1.62 -8.09 37.74
CA ALA A 98 2.30 -6.78 37.78
C ALA A 98 2.99 -6.42 36.45
N GLN A 99 3.54 -7.41 35.73
CA GLN A 99 4.13 -7.21 34.42
C GLN A 99 3.08 -6.98 33.36
N ILE A 100 1.93 -7.70 33.42
CA ILE A 100 0.79 -7.48 32.55
C ILE A 100 0.31 -6.05 32.64
N GLU A 101 0.07 -5.56 33.86
CA GLU A 101 -0.44 -4.21 34.10
C GLU A 101 0.52 -3.14 33.51
N LYS A 102 1.79 -3.26 33.82
CA LYS A 102 2.82 -2.34 33.29
C LYS A 102 2.84 -2.34 31.76
N LYS A 103 2.82 -3.52 31.15
CA LYS A 103 2.95 -3.67 29.68
C LYS A 103 1.70 -3.22 28.95
N VAL A 104 0.53 -3.58 29.45
CA VAL A 104 -0.75 -3.18 28.85
C VAL A 104 -0.92 -1.66 28.90
N ASN A 105 -0.60 -1.01 30.04
CA ASN A 105 -0.67 0.44 30.14
C ASN A 105 0.28 1.12 29.13
N ALA A 106 1.52 0.65 28.98
CA ALA A 106 2.45 1.17 27.98
C ALA A 106 1.97 0.99 26.53
N LEU A 107 1.32 -0.15 26.23
CA LEU A 107 0.74 -0.40 24.91
C LEU A 107 -0.49 0.48 24.66
N LEU A 108 -1.33 0.70 25.66
CA LEU A 108 -2.48 1.60 25.54
C LEU A 108 -2.05 3.06 25.35
N GLU A 109 -0.99 3.47 26.01
CA GLU A 109 -0.35 4.77 25.77
C GLU A 109 0.18 4.89 24.33
N LEU A 110 0.90 3.86 23.85
CA LEU A 110 1.45 3.81 22.49
C LEU A 110 0.38 3.99 21.42
N VAL A 111 -0.81 3.39 21.63
CA VAL A 111 -1.93 3.48 20.68
C VAL A 111 -2.91 4.63 20.99
N GLY A 112 -2.67 5.42 22.05
CA GLY A 112 -3.48 6.57 22.43
C GLY A 112 -4.86 6.20 23.00
N LEU A 113 -4.94 5.14 23.82
CA LEU A 113 -6.18 4.62 24.41
C LEU A 113 -6.12 4.49 25.94
N THR A 114 -5.23 5.19 26.64
CA THR A 114 -5.04 5.12 28.09
C THR A 114 -6.36 5.34 28.85
N GLU A 115 -7.13 6.37 28.46
CA GLU A 115 -8.41 6.74 29.10
C GLU A 115 -9.58 5.79 28.74
N ARG A 116 -9.33 4.79 27.88
CA ARG A 116 -10.34 3.85 27.41
C ARG A 116 -10.13 2.43 27.92
N LYS A 117 -9.20 2.22 28.85
CA LYS A 117 -8.79 0.88 29.33
C LYS A 117 -9.94 0.01 29.85
N ASP A 118 -10.91 0.62 30.51
CA ASP A 118 -12.04 -0.07 31.16
C ASP A 118 -13.31 -0.11 30.28
N VAL A 119 -13.22 0.41 29.04
CA VAL A 119 -14.35 0.46 28.09
C VAL A 119 -14.46 -0.88 27.33
N TYR A 120 -15.67 -1.29 27.02
CA TYR A 120 -15.95 -2.48 26.20
C TYR A 120 -15.93 -2.16 24.71
N PRO A 121 -15.62 -3.14 23.85
CA PRO A 121 -15.55 -2.94 22.39
C PRO A 121 -16.83 -2.37 21.76
N SER A 122 -18.01 -2.66 22.31
CA SER A 122 -19.29 -2.09 21.84
C SER A 122 -19.32 -0.56 21.84
N ASN A 123 -18.57 0.06 22.76
CA ASN A 123 -18.55 1.51 22.98
C ASN A 123 -17.35 2.20 22.30
N LEU A 124 -16.68 1.51 21.38
CA LEU A 124 -15.53 2.02 20.64
C LEU A 124 -15.88 2.27 19.17
N SER A 125 -15.29 3.33 18.59
CA SER A 125 -15.29 3.53 17.15
C SER A 125 -14.48 2.46 16.42
N GLY A 126 -14.65 2.32 15.10
CA GLY A 126 -13.88 1.38 14.29
C GLY A 126 -12.37 1.58 14.43
N GLY A 127 -11.90 2.83 14.36
CA GLY A 127 -10.48 3.17 14.56
C GLY A 127 -9.96 2.85 15.95
N GLN A 128 -10.77 3.05 17.00
CA GLN A 128 -10.41 2.66 18.37
C GLN A 128 -10.32 1.14 18.50
N LYS A 129 -11.27 0.38 17.94
CA LYS A 129 -11.20 -1.09 17.87
C LYS A 129 -9.93 -1.57 17.20
N GLN A 130 -9.55 -0.93 16.09
CA GLN A 130 -8.31 -1.26 15.38
C GLN A 130 -7.07 -0.98 16.22
N ARG A 131 -7.03 0.13 16.93
CA ARG A 131 -5.92 0.45 17.86
C ARG A 131 -5.81 -0.57 18.99
N VAL A 132 -6.93 -1.07 19.53
CA VAL A 132 -6.94 -2.17 20.52
C VAL A 132 -6.40 -3.45 19.89
N ALA A 133 -6.82 -3.80 18.68
CA ALA A 133 -6.32 -4.99 17.98
C ALA A 133 -4.81 -4.92 17.74
N ILE A 134 -4.29 -3.75 17.37
CA ILE A 134 -2.85 -3.51 17.22
C ILE A 134 -2.13 -3.65 18.58
N ALA A 135 -2.62 -3.02 19.63
CA ALA A 135 -2.02 -3.13 20.98
C ALA A 135 -1.99 -4.58 21.46
N ARG A 136 -3.09 -5.34 21.27
CA ARG A 136 -3.15 -6.77 21.58
C ARG A 136 -2.11 -7.57 20.79
N ALA A 137 -1.98 -7.29 19.49
CA ALA A 137 -1.00 -7.97 18.65
C ALA A 137 0.46 -7.74 19.12
N LEU A 138 0.75 -6.56 19.65
CA LEU A 138 2.07 -6.19 20.16
C LEU A 138 2.37 -6.75 21.56
N ALA A 139 1.37 -7.27 22.29
CA ALA A 139 1.53 -7.68 23.68
C ALA A 139 2.61 -8.76 23.90
N SER A 140 2.82 -9.65 22.92
CA SER A 140 3.83 -10.72 22.99
C SER A 140 5.21 -10.33 22.46
N ASP A 141 5.51 -9.04 22.22
CA ASP A 141 6.76 -8.55 21.60
C ASP A 141 7.11 -9.26 20.29
N PRO A 142 6.20 -9.27 19.32
CA PRO A 142 6.44 -9.99 18.08
C PRO A 142 7.57 -9.36 17.26
N GLN A 143 8.26 -10.17 16.45
CA GLN A 143 9.22 -9.70 15.47
C GLN A 143 8.57 -9.39 14.12
N VAL A 144 7.42 -10.04 13.85
CA VAL A 144 6.66 -9.89 12.61
C VAL A 144 5.20 -9.58 12.95
N LEU A 145 4.67 -8.55 12.31
CA LEU A 145 3.25 -8.19 12.36
C LEU A 145 2.62 -8.44 11.00
N LEU A 146 1.63 -9.29 10.97
CA LEU A 146 0.82 -9.59 9.80
C LEU A 146 -0.45 -8.74 9.85
N CYS A 147 -0.71 -7.95 8.81
CA CYS A 147 -1.90 -7.09 8.70
C CYS A 147 -2.74 -7.55 7.50
N ASP A 148 -3.87 -8.20 7.76
CA ASP A 148 -4.81 -8.64 6.73
C ASP A 148 -5.91 -7.59 6.55
N GLU A 149 -5.76 -6.74 5.54
CA GLU A 149 -6.69 -5.64 5.20
C GLU A 149 -7.08 -4.77 6.42
N ALA A 150 -6.10 -4.43 7.26
CA ALA A 150 -6.29 -3.80 8.56
C ALA A 150 -6.97 -2.42 8.53
N THR A 151 -7.22 -1.84 7.37
CA THR A 151 -7.84 -0.51 7.20
C THR A 151 -9.09 -0.50 6.33
N SER A 152 -9.45 -1.62 5.70
CA SER A 152 -10.53 -1.69 4.71
C SER A 152 -11.94 -1.37 5.25
N ALA A 153 -12.13 -1.47 6.58
CA ALA A 153 -13.41 -1.19 7.24
C ALA A 153 -13.44 0.22 7.89
N LEU A 154 -12.48 1.08 7.59
CA LEU A 154 -12.31 2.39 8.23
C LEU A 154 -12.55 3.51 7.21
N ASP A 155 -12.98 4.67 7.70
CA ASP A 155 -13.04 5.89 6.91
C ASP A 155 -11.64 6.40 6.53
N PRO A 156 -11.49 7.24 5.50
CA PRO A 156 -10.18 7.67 5.01
C PRO A 156 -9.31 8.39 6.04
N ALA A 157 -9.89 9.21 6.91
CA ALA A 157 -9.14 9.95 7.94
C ALA A 157 -8.61 9.00 9.03
N THR A 158 -9.46 8.06 9.46
CA THR A 158 -9.08 7.00 10.40
C THR A 158 -8.03 6.08 9.80
N THR A 159 -8.18 5.69 8.54
CA THR A 159 -7.18 4.90 7.80
C THR A 159 -5.80 5.57 7.84
N GLN A 160 -5.71 6.86 7.53
CA GLN A 160 -4.45 7.60 7.60
C GLN A 160 -3.81 7.57 8.99
N SER A 161 -4.64 7.73 10.03
CA SER A 161 -4.20 7.70 11.43
C SER A 161 -3.65 6.31 11.83
N ILE A 162 -4.29 5.22 11.39
CA ILE A 162 -3.82 3.85 11.65
C ILE A 162 -2.54 3.55 10.88
N LEU A 163 -2.43 3.98 9.62
CA LEU A 163 -1.21 3.79 8.82
C LEU A 163 -0.01 4.53 9.43
N GLN A 164 -0.24 5.77 9.92
CA GLN A 164 0.80 6.51 10.62
C GLN A 164 1.23 5.80 11.91
N LEU A 165 0.27 5.30 12.69
CA LEU A 165 0.54 4.52 13.90
C LEU A 165 1.40 3.28 13.58
N LEU A 166 1.07 2.51 12.54
CA LEU A 166 1.85 1.33 12.11
C LEU A 166 3.28 1.72 11.71
N LYS A 167 3.45 2.84 11.00
CA LYS A 167 4.77 3.37 10.63
C LYS A 167 5.61 3.78 11.84
N ASP A 168 4.98 4.41 12.82
CA ASP A 168 5.64 4.83 14.06
C ASP A 168 6.05 3.62 14.91
N ILE A 169 5.18 2.62 15.02
CA ILE A 169 5.47 1.34 15.68
C ILE A 169 6.63 0.62 14.99
N ASN A 170 6.58 0.50 13.66
CA ASN A 170 7.67 -0.10 12.87
C ASN A 170 9.01 0.56 13.17
N LYS A 171 9.07 1.90 13.14
CA LYS A 171 10.30 2.66 13.41
C LYS A 171 10.79 2.52 14.86
N ARG A 172 9.87 2.58 15.84
CA ARG A 172 10.22 2.54 17.26
C ARG A 172 10.67 1.16 17.73
N LEU A 173 10.02 0.11 17.22
CA LEU A 173 10.23 -1.26 17.66
C LEU A 173 11.11 -2.10 16.72
N GLY A 174 11.48 -1.58 15.56
CA GLY A 174 12.19 -2.34 14.52
C GLY A 174 11.38 -3.53 13.98
N LEU A 175 10.05 -3.46 14.09
CA LEU A 175 9.12 -4.51 13.76
C LEU A 175 8.98 -4.69 12.25
N THR A 176 9.13 -5.92 11.75
CA THR A 176 8.82 -6.20 10.35
C THR A 176 7.32 -6.33 10.16
N ILE A 177 6.74 -5.61 9.19
CA ILE A 177 5.31 -5.63 8.91
C ILE A 177 5.06 -6.23 7.52
N LEU A 178 4.20 -7.24 7.44
CA LEU A 178 3.63 -7.74 6.19
C LEU A 178 2.17 -7.27 6.10
N LEU A 179 1.89 -6.38 5.17
CA LEU A 179 0.59 -5.75 5.00
C LEU A 179 -0.08 -6.26 3.72
N ILE A 180 -1.29 -6.75 3.84
CA ILE A 180 -2.15 -7.08 2.69
C ILE A 180 -3.15 -5.96 2.48
N THR A 181 -3.30 -5.53 1.25
CA THR A 181 -4.30 -4.54 0.85
C THR A 181 -4.65 -4.70 -0.63
N HIS A 182 -5.78 -4.19 -1.02
CA HIS A 182 -6.14 -3.94 -2.43
C HIS A 182 -5.99 -2.44 -2.80
N GLU A 183 -5.62 -1.60 -1.83
CA GLU A 183 -5.50 -0.15 -1.98
C GLU A 183 -4.04 0.25 -2.21
N MET A 184 -3.72 0.75 -3.41
CA MET A 184 -2.37 1.21 -3.74
C MET A 184 -1.94 2.43 -2.92
N GLU A 185 -2.91 3.27 -2.51
CA GLU A 185 -2.67 4.41 -1.61
C GLU A 185 -2.05 3.99 -0.27
N VAL A 186 -2.49 2.85 0.28
CA VAL A 186 -1.91 2.29 1.51
C VAL A 186 -0.45 1.90 1.28
N VAL A 187 -0.17 1.20 0.16
CA VAL A 187 1.19 0.79 -0.21
C VAL A 187 2.10 2.00 -0.37
N LYS A 188 1.67 2.99 -1.13
CA LYS A 188 2.40 4.23 -1.38
C LYS A 188 2.79 4.95 -0.08
N ARG A 189 1.89 4.98 0.89
CA ARG A 189 2.01 5.76 2.11
C ARG A 189 2.98 5.19 3.13
N ILE A 190 3.01 3.86 3.31
CA ILE A 190 3.78 3.28 4.42
C ILE A 190 4.74 2.16 4.03
N CYS A 191 4.57 1.52 2.86
CA CYS A 191 5.40 0.39 2.49
C CYS A 191 6.77 0.84 1.95
N ASP A 192 7.80 0.04 2.24
CA ASP A 192 9.14 0.19 1.65
C ASP A 192 9.25 -0.65 0.38
N ARG A 193 8.62 -1.81 0.38
CA ARG A 193 8.60 -2.76 -0.73
C ARG A 193 7.20 -3.28 -0.97
N VAL A 194 6.95 -3.76 -2.18
CA VAL A 194 5.66 -4.31 -2.59
C VAL A 194 5.80 -5.54 -3.46
N ALA A 195 4.87 -6.48 -3.30
CA ALA A 195 4.62 -7.59 -4.19
C ALA A 195 3.23 -7.46 -4.81
N VAL A 196 3.16 -7.59 -6.10
CA VAL A 196 1.89 -7.67 -6.86
C VAL A 196 1.58 -9.14 -7.09
N ILE A 197 0.39 -9.58 -6.66
CA ILE A 197 -0.06 -10.95 -6.87
C ILE A 197 -1.37 -10.99 -7.69
N ASP A 198 -1.49 -12.00 -8.52
CA ASP A 198 -2.71 -12.31 -9.26
C ASP A 198 -2.87 -13.82 -9.37
N LYS A 199 -4.11 -14.31 -9.14
CA LYS A 199 -4.47 -15.74 -9.26
C LYS A 199 -3.46 -16.67 -8.56
N GLY A 200 -3.01 -16.30 -7.36
CA GLY A 200 -2.06 -17.07 -6.56
C GLY A 200 -0.61 -17.04 -7.07
N GLN A 201 -0.30 -16.16 -8.02
CA GLN A 201 1.06 -16.02 -8.56
C GLN A 201 1.66 -14.67 -8.20
N LEU A 202 2.95 -14.66 -7.86
CA LEU A 202 3.73 -13.44 -7.73
C LEU A 202 4.05 -12.90 -9.13
N ILE A 203 3.46 -11.77 -9.49
CA ILE A 203 3.59 -11.16 -10.80
C ILE A 203 4.79 -10.22 -10.84
N GLU A 204 4.93 -9.37 -9.83
CA GLU A 204 6.01 -8.40 -9.75
C GLU A 204 6.36 -8.09 -8.31
N THR A 205 7.63 -7.76 -8.03
CA THR A 205 8.09 -7.33 -6.71
C THR A 205 9.25 -6.34 -6.86
N GLY A 206 9.29 -5.35 -5.97
CA GLY A 206 10.33 -4.33 -5.95
C GLY A 206 10.20 -3.40 -4.74
N SER A 207 11.05 -2.39 -4.67
CA SER A 207 10.79 -1.23 -3.81
C SER A 207 9.55 -0.49 -4.31
N VAL A 208 8.90 0.25 -3.43
CA VAL A 208 7.74 1.08 -3.83
C VAL A 208 8.18 2.07 -4.92
N SER A 209 9.37 2.67 -4.78
CA SER A 209 9.93 3.57 -5.78
C SER A 209 10.10 2.91 -7.15
N GLU A 210 10.63 1.68 -7.21
CA GLU A 210 10.82 0.94 -8.48
C GLU A 210 9.49 0.64 -9.16
N ILE A 211 8.51 0.12 -8.40
CA ILE A 211 7.19 -0.25 -8.94
C ILE A 211 6.43 0.99 -9.44
N PHE A 212 6.51 2.12 -8.72
CA PHE A 212 5.83 3.36 -9.15
C PHE A 212 6.52 4.09 -10.30
N SER A 213 7.86 4.02 -10.39
CA SER A 213 8.60 4.70 -11.47
C SER A 213 8.69 3.89 -12.76
N ASN A 214 8.72 2.57 -12.67
CA ASN A 214 8.92 1.69 -13.82
C ASN A 214 8.23 0.34 -13.64
N PRO A 215 6.88 0.31 -13.62
CA PRO A 215 6.13 -0.93 -13.53
C PRO A 215 6.37 -1.80 -14.76
N LYS A 216 6.73 -3.06 -14.55
CA LYS A 216 7.11 -4.00 -15.61
C LYS A 216 5.91 -4.76 -16.19
N THR A 217 4.81 -4.78 -15.46
CA THR A 217 3.64 -5.57 -15.82
C THR A 217 2.42 -4.69 -16.00
N GLU A 218 1.51 -5.06 -16.91
CA GLU A 218 0.25 -4.35 -17.12
C GLU A 218 -0.59 -4.25 -15.83
N LEU A 219 -0.55 -5.30 -15.01
CA LEU A 219 -1.29 -5.31 -13.74
C LEU A 219 -0.76 -4.27 -12.76
N ALA A 220 0.57 -4.15 -12.60
CA ALA A 220 1.18 -3.11 -11.78
C ALA A 220 0.85 -1.72 -12.32
N GLN A 221 0.90 -1.53 -13.64
CA GLN A 221 0.49 -0.27 -14.29
C GLN A 221 -0.98 0.08 -13.96
N LYS A 222 -1.90 -0.88 -14.08
CA LYS A 222 -3.31 -0.66 -13.74
C LYS A 222 -3.51 -0.29 -12.26
N PHE A 223 -2.79 -0.93 -11.34
CA PHE A 223 -2.85 -0.58 -9.92
C PHE A 223 -2.32 0.83 -9.65
N ILE A 224 -1.24 1.26 -10.32
CA ILE A 224 -0.72 2.61 -10.20
C ILE A 224 -1.70 3.62 -10.79
N GLN A 225 -2.23 3.33 -11.97
CA GLN A 225 -3.23 4.19 -12.61
C GLN A 225 -4.49 4.36 -11.76
N SER A 226 -4.89 3.35 -10.99
CA SER A 226 -6.03 3.48 -10.07
C SER A 226 -5.78 4.45 -8.91
N THR A 227 -4.54 4.86 -8.63
CA THR A 227 -4.25 5.93 -7.66
C THR A 227 -4.52 7.32 -8.23
N PHE A 228 -4.58 7.43 -9.54
CA PHE A 228 -4.92 8.66 -10.24
C PHE A 228 -6.41 8.65 -10.58
N HIS A 229 -7.19 9.32 -9.78
CA HIS A 229 -8.59 9.55 -10.09
C HIS A 229 -8.68 10.76 -11.01
N PHE A 230 -8.75 10.53 -12.31
CA PHE A 230 -9.05 11.59 -13.23
C PHE A 230 -10.30 11.28 -14.04
N GLU A 231 -11.19 12.23 -14.06
CA GLU A 231 -12.31 12.28 -14.99
C GLU A 231 -12.19 13.60 -15.73
N LEU A 232 -12.12 13.54 -17.04
CA LEU A 232 -12.22 14.76 -17.83
C LEU A 232 -13.56 15.44 -17.54
N PRO A 233 -13.61 16.79 -17.41
CA PRO A 233 -14.88 17.49 -17.28
C PRO A 233 -15.86 17.04 -18.34
N ALA A 234 -17.14 16.93 -17.99
CA ALA A 234 -18.18 16.42 -18.90
C ALA A 234 -18.26 17.22 -20.22
N GLU A 235 -17.94 18.50 -20.17
CA GLU A 235 -17.87 19.39 -21.35
C GLU A 235 -16.83 18.94 -22.37
N TYR A 236 -15.66 18.49 -21.91
CA TYR A 236 -14.61 17.95 -22.78
C TYR A 236 -14.94 16.55 -23.25
N THR A 237 -15.46 15.69 -22.37
CA THR A 237 -15.82 14.31 -22.72
C THR A 237 -16.88 14.28 -23.81
N ALA A 238 -17.85 15.21 -23.78
CA ALA A 238 -18.93 15.29 -24.77
C ALA A 238 -18.44 15.75 -26.16
N GLN A 239 -17.34 16.51 -26.22
CA GLN A 239 -16.78 17.07 -27.46
C GLN A 239 -15.59 16.23 -27.99
N LEU A 240 -15.14 15.23 -27.25
CA LEU A 240 -13.95 14.45 -27.56
C LEU A 240 -14.19 13.56 -28.80
N SER A 241 -13.42 13.82 -29.86
CA SER A 241 -13.41 13.02 -31.08
C SER A 241 -12.16 12.15 -31.16
N ALA A 242 -12.29 10.92 -31.64
CA ALA A 242 -11.14 10.08 -31.93
C ALA A 242 -10.40 10.49 -33.22
N GLN A 243 -11.04 11.30 -34.07
CA GLN A 243 -10.47 11.73 -35.35
C GLN A 243 -9.99 13.17 -35.28
N SER A 244 -8.79 13.41 -35.77
CA SER A 244 -8.23 14.74 -35.94
C SER A 244 -8.81 15.40 -37.17
N THR A 245 -9.17 16.66 -37.07
CA THR A 245 -9.55 17.55 -38.19
C THR A 245 -8.56 18.71 -38.28
N ALA A 246 -8.61 19.47 -39.37
CA ALA A 246 -7.65 20.58 -39.61
C ALA A 246 -7.63 21.66 -38.51
N ASN A 247 -8.77 21.84 -37.80
CA ASN A 247 -8.92 22.85 -36.75
C ASN A 247 -9.00 22.26 -35.34
N SER A 248 -8.94 20.91 -35.19
CA SER A 248 -9.08 20.28 -33.89
C SER A 248 -7.77 20.33 -33.11
N LYS A 249 -7.90 20.51 -31.80
CA LYS A 249 -6.79 20.52 -30.85
C LYS A 249 -6.73 19.20 -30.10
N PRO A 250 -5.54 18.55 -29.97
CA PRO A 250 -5.41 17.33 -29.21
C PRO A 250 -5.49 17.60 -27.72
N ILE A 251 -6.23 16.73 -27.03
CA ILE A 251 -6.16 16.57 -25.59
C ILE A 251 -5.14 15.48 -25.28
N ILE A 252 -4.06 15.85 -24.62
CA ILE A 252 -2.93 14.98 -24.40
C ILE A 252 -2.70 14.79 -22.89
N LYS A 253 -2.51 13.53 -22.49
CA LYS A 253 -2.05 13.15 -21.17
C LYS A 253 -0.54 12.95 -21.21
N PHE A 254 0.16 13.62 -20.32
CA PHE A 254 1.59 13.53 -20.10
C PHE A 254 1.83 12.90 -18.75
N GLU A 255 2.43 11.70 -18.71
CA GLU A 255 2.80 11.02 -17.45
C GLU A 255 4.29 11.23 -17.19
N PHE A 256 4.60 11.69 -15.99
CA PHE A 256 5.95 12.03 -15.53
C PHE A 256 6.38 11.08 -14.40
N THR A 257 7.64 10.65 -14.40
CA THR A 257 8.21 9.82 -13.34
C THR A 257 9.66 10.21 -13.05
N GLY A 258 10.02 10.25 -11.75
CA GLY A 258 11.39 10.55 -11.34
C GLY A 258 11.86 11.93 -11.81
N ARG A 259 12.99 11.97 -12.50
CA ARG A 259 13.62 13.24 -12.94
C ARG A 259 12.77 14.06 -13.91
N SER A 260 11.91 13.43 -14.69
CA SER A 260 11.03 14.17 -15.62
C SER A 260 9.98 15.02 -14.92
N VAL A 261 9.66 14.74 -13.65
CA VAL A 261 8.74 15.56 -12.85
C VAL A 261 9.40 16.86 -12.38
N ASP A 262 10.70 16.84 -12.12
CA ASP A 262 11.44 17.99 -11.58
C ASP A 262 11.88 18.97 -12.69
N ALA A 263 11.96 18.51 -13.92
CA ALA A 263 12.33 19.36 -15.07
C ALA A 263 11.11 20.08 -15.63
N PRO A 264 11.21 21.38 -16.01
CA PRO A 264 10.09 22.15 -16.56
C PRO A 264 9.83 21.80 -18.03
N LEU A 265 9.67 20.50 -18.35
CA LEU A 265 9.65 19.97 -19.72
C LEU A 265 8.52 20.55 -20.58
N LEU A 266 7.32 20.73 -20.03
CA LEU A 266 6.22 21.35 -20.78
C LEU A 266 6.52 22.82 -21.11
N SER A 267 7.10 23.58 -20.17
CA SER A 267 7.50 24.96 -20.41
C SER A 267 8.64 25.08 -21.42
N MET A 268 9.57 24.11 -21.41
CA MET A 268 10.66 24.05 -22.41
C MET A 268 10.09 23.73 -23.78
N ALA A 269 9.23 22.72 -23.89
CA ALA A 269 8.58 22.35 -25.15
C ALA A 269 7.73 23.50 -25.72
N SER A 270 6.98 24.24 -24.86
CA SER A 270 6.23 25.41 -25.29
C SER A 270 7.12 26.49 -25.95
N LYS A 271 8.27 26.79 -25.33
CA LYS A 271 9.21 27.79 -25.82
C LYS A 271 9.95 27.36 -27.09
N GLU A 272 10.34 26.11 -27.17
CA GLU A 272 11.18 25.57 -28.25
C GLU A 272 10.37 25.35 -29.54
N PHE A 273 9.12 24.86 -29.39
CA PHE A 273 8.28 24.51 -30.54
C PHE A 273 7.13 25.50 -30.78
N GLY A 274 7.01 26.57 -30.00
CA GLY A 274 5.96 27.58 -30.20
C GLY A 274 4.54 27.09 -30.01
N ILE A 275 4.35 26.12 -29.10
CA ILE A 275 3.05 25.54 -28.79
C ILE A 275 2.58 25.99 -27.40
N ASP A 276 1.26 25.97 -27.18
CA ASP A 276 0.66 26.29 -25.89
C ASP A 276 -0.02 25.08 -25.25
N PHE A 277 0.08 25.00 -23.93
CA PHE A 277 -0.57 23.97 -23.11
C PHE A 277 -1.63 24.63 -22.23
N SER A 278 -2.90 24.41 -22.52
CA SER A 278 -4.02 24.75 -21.62
C SER A 278 -4.24 23.57 -20.67
N ILE A 279 -3.75 23.69 -19.43
CA ILE A 279 -3.83 22.59 -18.43
C ILE A 279 -5.27 22.42 -17.96
N LEU A 280 -5.86 21.26 -18.23
CA LEU A 280 -7.20 20.89 -17.80
C LEU A 280 -7.17 20.23 -16.42
N MET A 281 -6.15 19.41 -16.18
CA MET A 281 -5.96 18.69 -14.93
C MET A 281 -4.49 18.34 -14.72
N SER A 282 -4.07 18.35 -13.47
CA SER A 282 -2.73 17.83 -13.09
C SER A 282 -2.76 17.26 -11.69
N GLN A 283 -1.96 16.20 -11.50
CA GLN A 283 -1.72 15.63 -10.19
C GLN A 283 -0.26 15.20 -10.10
N ILE A 284 0.42 15.61 -9.02
CA ILE A 284 1.78 15.16 -8.69
C ILE A 284 1.74 14.52 -7.31
N ASP A 285 2.36 13.36 -7.18
CA ASP A 285 2.36 12.56 -5.97
C ASP A 285 3.75 11.99 -5.66
N TYR A 286 3.88 11.33 -4.50
CA TYR A 286 5.15 10.77 -4.01
C TYR A 286 4.93 9.33 -3.55
N ALA A 287 5.83 8.43 -3.97
CA ALA A 287 5.86 7.06 -3.49
C ALA A 287 7.31 6.59 -3.34
N GLY A 288 7.68 6.11 -2.14
CA GLY A 288 9.05 5.63 -1.89
C GLY A 288 10.13 6.67 -2.12
N GLY A 289 9.84 7.98 -1.97
CA GLY A 289 10.76 9.08 -2.22
C GLY A 289 10.90 9.50 -3.68
N VAL A 290 10.14 8.89 -4.59
CA VAL A 290 10.11 9.26 -6.02
C VAL A 290 8.85 10.05 -6.31
N LYS A 291 8.99 11.15 -7.04
CA LYS A 291 7.88 11.92 -7.60
C LYS A 291 7.34 11.23 -8.84
N PHE A 292 6.03 11.25 -9.02
CA PHE A 292 5.36 10.81 -10.24
C PHE A 292 4.04 11.58 -10.37
N GLY A 293 3.54 11.70 -11.59
CA GLY A 293 2.31 12.44 -11.79
C GLY A 293 1.90 12.50 -13.25
N PHE A 294 0.83 13.22 -13.51
CA PHE A 294 0.37 13.48 -14.86
C PHE A 294 -0.13 14.91 -15.01
N VAL A 295 -0.12 15.36 -16.25
CA VAL A 295 -0.77 16.58 -16.71
C VAL A 295 -1.65 16.19 -17.90
N ILE A 296 -2.90 16.65 -17.91
CA ILE A 296 -3.77 16.58 -19.07
C ILE A 296 -3.95 18.01 -19.57
N ALA A 297 -3.63 18.24 -20.82
CA ALA A 297 -3.74 19.56 -21.43
C ALA A 297 -4.33 19.49 -22.84
N GLU A 298 -5.08 20.53 -23.21
CA GLU A 298 -5.34 20.88 -24.59
C GLU A 298 -4.09 21.52 -25.16
N VAL A 299 -3.61 21.04 -26.30
CA VAL A 299 -2.38 21.56 -26.94
C VAL A 299 -2.76 22.34 -28.18
N SER A 300 -2.29 23.58 -28.26
CA SER A 300 -2.52 24.49 -29.40
C SER A 300 -1.22 24.81 -30.09
N GLY A 301 -1.23 24.83 -31.41
CA GLY A 301 -0.06 25.09 -32.25
C GLY A 301 -0.18 24.47 -33.63
N ASN A 302 0.87 24.58 -34.44
CA ASN A 302 0.92 23.91 -35.73
C ASN A 302 1.06 22.38 -35.54
N HIS A 303 0.48 21.59 -36.40
CA HIS A 303 0.50 20.12 -36.33
C HIS A 303 1.90 19.53 -36.28
N ASP A 304 2.83 20.07 -37.09
CA ASP A 304 4.23 19.60 -37.14
C ASP A 304 4.98 19.96 -35.86
N ASP A 305 4.74 21.14 -35.30
CA ASP A 305 5.35 21.61 -34.06
C ASP A 305 4.87 20.77 -32.85
N ILE A 306 3.57 20.46 -32.82
CA ILE A 306 3.00 19.54 -31.81
C ILE A 306 3.62 18.15 -31.92
N ALA A 307 3.83 17.64 -33.14
CA ALA A 307 4.46 16.34 -33.35
C ALA A 307 5.92 16.33 -32.85
N GLN A 308 6.69 17.38 -33.15
CA GLN A 308 8.08 17.52 -32.67
C GLN A 308 8.14 17.64 -31.15
N ALA A 309 7.27 18.43 -30.54
CA ALA A 309 7.18 18.55 -29.09
C ALA A 309 6.84 17.23 -28.41
N LYS A 310 5.98 16.40 -29.01
CA LYS A 310 5.68 15.05 -28.51
C LYS A 310 6.93 14.17 -28.54
N PHE A 311 7.72 14.16 -29.62
CA PHE A 311 8.96 13.43 -29.70
C PHE A 311 9.98 13.92 -28.67
N TYR A 312 10.15 15.22 -28.50
CA TYR A 312 11.00 15.79 -27.46
C TYR A 312 10.63 15.33 -26.05
N LEU A 313 9.34 15.35 -25.72
CA LEU A 313 8.86 14.90 -24.41
C LEU A 313 9.07 13.39 -24.19
N ILE A 314 8.83 12.57 -25.22
CA ILE A 314 9.06 11.12 -25.18
C ILE A 314 10.56 10.80 -24.97
N ASP A 315 11.46 11.53 -25.65
CA ASP A 315 12.91 11.37 -25.51
C ASP A 315 13.36 11.74 -24.08
N ASN A 316 12.72 12.72 -23.47
CA ASN A 316 12.90 13.10 -22.07
C ASN A 316 12.12 12.21 -21.06
N LYS A 317 11.70 11.00 -21.48
CA LYS A 317 11.05 9.98 -20.63
C LYS A 317 9.67 10.40 -20.08
N VAL A 318 9.00 11.29 -20.78
CA VAL A 318 7.56 11.57 -20.53
C VAL A 318 6.75 10.60 -21.37
N LYS A 319 5.79 9.89 -20.75
CA LYS A 319 4.84 9.08 -21.51
C LYS A 319 3.74 10.01 -22.03
N VAL A 320 3.52 9.98 -23.34
CA VAL A 320 2.57 10.87 -24.02
C VAL A 320 1.44 10.03 -24.62
N GLU A 321 0.21 10.32 -24.23
CA GLU A 321 -1.00 9.64 -24.69
C GLU A 321 -2.02 10.66 -25.20
N VAL A 322 -2.43 10.54 -26.47
CA VAL A 322 -3.50 11.39 -27.03
C VAL A 322 -4.84 10.78 -26.63
N LEU A 323 -5.61 11.50 -25.83
CA LEU A 323 -6.92 11.05 -25.35
C LEU A 323 -8.03 11.27 -26.41
N GLY A 324 -7.84 12.26 -27.27
CA GLY A 324 -8.75 12.63 -28.36
C GLY A 324 -8.53 14.06 -28.82
N TYR A 325 -9.47 14.58 -29.59
CA TYR A 325 -9.39 15.90 -30.20
C TYR A 325 -10.68 16.68 -29.92
N VAL A 326 -10.56 17.98 -29.69
CA VAL A 326 -11.66 18.94 -29.54
C VAL A 326 -11.51 20.06 -30.57
N GLY A 327 -12.60 20.56 -31.10
CA GLY A 327 -12.56 21.62 -32.09
C GLY A 327 -13.91 22.17 -32.41
#